data_a57e193b941ad36ff1f2a24634498a5f
#
_entry.id   a57e193b941ad36ff1f2a24634498a5f
#
_cell.length_a   1.000
_cell.length_b   1.000
_cell.length_c   1.000
_cell.angle_alpha   90.00
_cell.angle_beta   90.00
_cell.angle_gamma   90.00
#
_symmetry.space_group_name_H-M   'P 1'
#
loop_
_entity.id
_entity.type
_entity.pdbx_description
1 polymer ?
#
loop_
_entity_poly.entity_id
_entity_poly.type
_entity_poly.pdbx_seq_one_letter_code
_entity_poly.pdbx_strand_id
1 'polypeptide(L)'
;ARRLAAETNLGLLVVDYLQLMAGPRNVENRQQEISAISRALKAVAKELNIPVIALSQLSRGPEQRTDKRPMLADLRESGAIEQDADVVMFVYREEAYRKDGDMLDEKGESLEGRAELIVGKQRNGPTGTVQLYFHKPYTLFESLAPRESGN
;
A
#
# COMPACT_ATOMS: atom_id res chain seq x y z
N ALA A 1 -10.96 16.08 9.23
CA ALA A 1 -10.57 15.18 10.32
C ALA A 1 -10.70 15.85 11.68
N ARG A 2 -10.03 16.99 11.96
CA ARG A 2 -10.05 17.67 13.28
C ARG A 2 -11.45 17.97 13.80
N ARG A 3 -12.28 18.61 12.97
CA ARG A 3 -13.66 18.93 13.33
C ARG A 3 -14.46 17.67 13.66
N LEU A 4 -14.36 16.65 12.80
CA LEU A 4 -15.05 15.38 13.01
C LEU A 4 -14.57 14.67 14.28
N ALA A 5 -13.26 14.68 14.56
CA ALA A 5 -12.71 14.08 15.77
C ALA A 5 -13.19 14.78 17.05
N ALA A 6 -13.46 16.10 16.99
CA ALA A 6 -14.04 16.84 18.13
C ALA A 6 -15.52 16.51 18.38
N GLU A 7 -16.25 16.08 17.34
CA GLU A 7 -17.69 15.78 17.39
C GLU A 7 -17.95 14.27 17.61
N THR A 8 -16.95 13.40 17.27
CA THR A 8 -17.10 11.95 17.29
C THR A 8 -15.83 11.28 17.83
N ASN A 9 -15.96 10.04 18.30
CA ASN A 9 -14.81 9.23 18.69
C ASN A 9 -14.16 8.60 17.44
N LEU A 10 -13.38 9.40 16.69
CA LEU A 10 -12.71 8.96 15.46
C LEU A 10 -11.58 8.00 15.81
N GLY A 11 -11.68 6.73 15.34
CA GLY A 11 -10.70 5.68 15.61
C GLY A 11 -9.70 5.41 14.47
N LEU A 12 -10.01 5.85 13.25
CA LEU A 12 -9.19 5.62 12.06
C LEU A 12 -9.47 6.68 11.01
N LEU A 13 -8.45 7.13 10.30
CA LEU A 13 -8.58 7.96 9.09
C LEU A 13 -8.01 7.19 7.89
N VAL A 14 -8.84 7.03 6.85
CA VAL A 14 -8.41 6.46 5.55
C VAL A 14 -8.47 7.53 4.47
N VAL A 15 -7.41 7.64 3.67
CA VAL A 15 -7.28 8.56 2.54
C VAL A 15 -7.12 7.76 1.25
N ASP A 16 -8.10 7.82 0.38
CA ASP A 16 -8.08 7.15 -0.93
C ASP A 16 -8.19 8.24 -2.03
N TYR A 17 -7.12 8.55 -2.69
CA TYR A 17 -5.69 8.28 -2.51
C TYR A 17 -4.93 9.63 -2.55
N LEU A 18 -3.66 9.63 -2.12
CA LEU A 18 -2.87 10.87 -1.89
C LEU A 18 -2.82 11.79 -3.11
N GLN A 19 -2.74 11.23 -4.32
CA GLN A 19 -2.62 11.97 -5.56
C GLN A 19 -3.90 12.73 -5.96
N LEU A 20 -5.05 12.47 -5.31
CA LEU A 20 -6.28 13.27 -5.46
C LEU A 20 -6.35 14.46 -4.50
N MET A 21 -5.51 14.48 -3.48
CA MET A 21 -5.47 15.60 -2.56
C MET A 21 -4.81 16.82 -3.21
N ALA A 22 -5.36 17.99 -2.94
CA ALA A 22 -4.74 19.25 -3.26
C ALA A 22 -3.85 19.69 -2.08
N GLY A 23 -2.60 19.99 -2.39
CA GLY A 23 -1.64 20.54 -1.44
C GLY A 23 -1.76 22.06 -1.29
N PRO A 24 -0.84 22.68 -0.54
CA PRO A 24 -0.78 24.13 -0.42
C PRO A 24 -0.57 24.81 -1.77
N ARG A 25 -1.22 25.96 -1.99
CA ARG A 25 -1.21 26.69 -3.28
C ARG A 25 0.15 27.20 -3.74
N ASN A 26 1.16 27.20 -2.88
CA ASN A 26 2.48 27.79 -3.14
C ASN A 26 3.57 26.72 -3.40
N VAL A 27 3.21 25.58 -3.95
CA VAL A 27 4.13 24.47 -4.19
C VAL A 27 4.42 24.36 -5.68
N GLU A 28 5.70 24.39 -6.05
CA GLU A 28 6.15 24.51 -7.43
C GLU A 28 6.01 23.21 -8.25
N ASN A 29 5.99 22.05 -7.58
CA ASN A 29 5.86 20.77 -8.26
C ASN A 29 5.09 19.72 -7.44
N ARG A 30 4.60 18.70 -8.14
CA ARG A 30 3.76 17.64 -7.57
C ARG A 30 4.46 16.85 -6.44
N GLN A 31 5.76 16.63 -6.55
CA GLN A 31 6.54 15.92 -5.54
C GLN A 31 6.56 16.67 -4.20
N GLN A 32 6.75 17.98 -4.25
CA GLN A 32 6.72 18.82 -3.04
C GLN A 32 5.32 18.86 -2.44
N GLU A 33 4.28 18.89 -3.28
CA GLU A 33 2.88 18.85 -2.85
C GLU A 33 2.57 17.56 -2.08
N ILE A 34 2.91 16.39 -2.64
CA ILE A 34 2.74 15.09 -1.97
C ILE A 34 3.56 15.02 -0.69
N SER A 35 4.77 15.59 -0.67
CA SER A 35 5.59 15.67 0.53
C SER A 35 4.94 16.51 1.64
N ALA A 36 4.31 17.62 1.28
CA ALA A 36 3.58 18.46 2.24
C ALA A 36 2.33 17.74 2.78
N ILE A 37 1.60 17.03 1.92
CA ILE A 37 0.44 16.21 2.30
C ILE A 37 0.86 15.10 3.25
N SER A 38 1.92 14.36 2.95
CA SER A 38 2.44 13.28 3.79
C SER A 38 2.75 13.75 5.20
N ARG A 39 3.52 14.85 5.32
CA ARG A 39 3.83 15.47 6.62
C ARG A 39 2.59 15.94 7.37
N ALA A 40 1.62 16.52 6.65
CA ALA A 40 0.37 16.96 7.27
C ALA A 40 -0.45 15.78 7.81
N LEU A 41 -0.53 14.66 7.09
CA LEU A 41 -1.21 13.44 7.55
C LEU A 41 -0.50 12.84 8.77
N LYS A 42 0.84 12.82 8.78
CA LYS A 42 1.62 12.38 9.94
C LYS A 42 1.36 13.26 11.17
N ALA A 43 1.26 14.59 10.97
CA ALA A 43 0.92 15.51 12.05
C ALA A 43 -0.48 15.26 12.59
N VAL A 44 -1.48 15.05 11.72
CA VAL A 44 -2.86 14.72 12.10
C VAL A 44 -2.92 13.41 12.88
N ALA A 45 -2.22 12.36 12.44
CA ALA A 45 -2.16 11.09 13.15
C ALA A 45 -1.66 11.25 14.60
N LYS A 46 -0.60 12.05 14.78
CA LYS A 46 -0.05 12.34 16.11
C LYS A 46 -0.98 13.22 16.95
N GLU A 47 -1.52 14.28 16.37
CA GLU A 47 -2.40 15.24 17.06
C GLU A 47 -3.68 14.57 17.57
N LEU A 48 -4.30 13.73 16.73
CA LEU A 48 -5.54 13.06 17.07
C LEU A 48 -5.31 11.71 17.78
N ASN A 49 -4.07 11.26 17.87
CA ASN A 49 -3.68 9.94 18.41
C ASN A 49 -4.46 8.79 17.78
N ILE A 50 -4.62 8.82 16.45
CA ILE A 50 -5.30 7.79 15.67
C ILE A 50 -4.41 7.27 14.55
N PRO A 51 -4.56 6.01 14.11
CA PRO A 51 -3.93 5.54 12.89
C PRO A 51 -4.47 6.27 11.66
N VAL A 52 -3.58 6.52 10.69
CA VAL A 52 -3.91 7.05 9.37
C VAL A 52 -3.41 6.08 8.32
N ILE A 53 -4.32 5.59 7.48
CA ILE A 53 -4.00 4.79 6.29
C ILE A 53 -4.13 5.70 5.08
N ALA A 54 -3.05 5.86 4.33
CA ALA A 54 -3.07 6.62 3.09
C ALA A 54 -2.72 5.70 1.91
N LEU A 55 -3.63 5.60 0.95
CA LEU A 55 -3.38 4.90 -0.30
C LEU A 55 -2.53 5.78 -1.21
N SER A 56 -1.59 5.18 -1.91
CA SER A 56 -0.71 5.86 -2.85
C SER A 56 -0.56 5.06 -4.13
N GLN A 57 -0.66 5.73 -5.25
CA GLN A 57 -0.34 5.15 -6.53
C GLN A 57 1.18 4.98 -6.67
N LEU A 58 1.61 3.86 -7.24
CA LEU A 58 3.01 3.61 -7.56
C LEU A 58 3.39 4.22 -8.91
N SER A 59 4.69 4.44 -9.10
CA SER A 59 5.26 4.70 -10.42
C SER A 59 5.08 3.46 -11.34
N ARG A 60 5.30 3.63 -12.64
CA ARG A 60 5.26 2.50 -13.60
C ARG A 60 6.53 1.63 -13.58
N GLY A 61 7.42 1.85 -12.61
CA GLY A 61 8.67 1.09 -12.46
C GLY A 61 8.48 -0.43 -12.40
N PRO A 62 7.52 -0.96 -11.60
CA PRO A 62 7.26 -2.39 -11.54
C PRO A 62 6.93 -3.03 -12.90
N GLU A 63 6.18 -2.32 -13.76
CA GLU A 63 5.77 -2.84 -15.08
C GLU A 63 6.97 -3.08 -16.03
N GLN A 64 8.09 -2.39 -15.79
CA GLN A 64 9.29 -2.43 -16.65
C GLN A 64 10.32 -3.48 -16.19
N ARG A 65 10.15 -4.06 -14.98
CA ARG A 65 11.08 -5.05 -14.43
C ARG A 65 10.63 -6.48 -14.75
N THR A 66 11.57 -7.42 -14.68
CA THR A 66 11.28 -8.86 -14.74
C THR A 66 10.49 -9.28 -13.52
N ASP A 67 10.98 -8.94 -12.33
CA ASP A 67 10.21 -9.05 -11.08
C ASP A 67 9.37 -7.79 -10.91
N LYS A 68 8.06 -7.94 -11.02
CA LYS A 68 7.08 -6.86 -10.95
C LYS A 68 6.62 -6.57 -9.51
N ARG A 69 7.21 -7.22 -8.50
CA ARG A 69 6.91 -6.92 -7.10
C ARG A 69 7.28 -5.49 -6.77
N PRO A 70 6.35 -4.71 -6.21
CA PRO A 70 6.61 -3.34 -5.80
C PRO A 70 7.68 -3.26 -4.70
N MET A 71 8.44 -2.18 -4.73
CA MET A 71 9.46 -1.87 -3.71
C MET A 71 9.42 -0.39 -3.34
N LEU A 72 10.14 0.01 -2.29
CA LEU A 72 10.16 1.40 -1.81
C LEU A 72 10.58 2.40 -2.89
N ALA A 73 11.49 2.02 -3.78
CA ALA A 73 11.91 2.86 -4.90
C ALA A 73 10.77 3.21 -5.88
N ASP A 74 9.68 2.45 -5.89
CA ASP A 74 8.52 2.72 -6.74
C ASP A 74 7.62 3.82 -6.19
N LEU A 75 7.86 4.26 -4.94
CA LEU A 75 7.31 5.48 -4.34
C LEU A 75 8.07 6.74 -4.78
N ARG A 76 8.80 6.71 -5.88
CA ARG A 76 9.85 7.64 -6.28
C ARG A 76 9.42 9.11 -6.39
N GLU A 77 8.17 9.39 -6.73
CA GLU A 77 7.64 10.76 -6.70
C GLU A 77 7.29 11.23 -5.28
N SER A 78 7.53 10.39 -4.29
CA SER A 78 7.05 10.51 -2.93
C SER A 78 8.07 10.04 -1.90
N GLY A 79 9.35 10.31 -2.10
CA GLY A 79 10.41 9.94 -1.14
C GLY A 79 10.13 10.41 0.30
N ALA A 80 9.33 11.47 0.45
CA ALA A 80 8.83 11.92 1.75
C ALA A 80 7.84 10.92 2.37
N ILE A 81 6.99 10.25 1.56
CA ILE A 81 6.07 9.23 2.08
C ILE A 81 6.85 8.11 2.74
N GLU A 82 7.92 7.64 2.09
CA GLU A 82 8.78 6.62 2.67
C GLU A 82 9.37 7.06 4.02
N GLN A 83 9.81 8.32 4.14
CA GLN A 83 10.39 8.84 5.38
C GLN A 83 9.35 9.02 6.49
N ASP A 84 8.19 9.57 6.15
CA ASP A 84 7.14 9.94 7.11
C ASP A 84 6.34 8.74 7.62
N ALA A 85 6.09 7.74 6.75
CA ALA A 85 5.32 6.54 7.11
C ALA A 85 6.05 5.67 8.14
N ASP A 86 5.32 5.17 9.13
CA ASP A 86 5.83 4.16 10.07
C ASP A 86 5.84 2.78 9.46
N VAL A 87 4.86 2.50 8.60
CA VAL A 87 4.71 1.25 7.86
C VAL A 87 4.43 1.58 6.40
N VAL A 88 5.08 0.87 5.48
CA VAL A 88 4.78 0.89 4.04
C VAL A 88 4.45 -0.52 3.61
N MET A 89 3.27 -0.70 3.04
CA MET A 89 2.79 -1.98 2.54
C MET A 89 2.44 -1.87 1.06
N PHE A 90 2.74 -2.91 0.30
CA PHE A 90 2.36 -3.03 -1.10
C PHE A 90 1.44 -4.21 -1.28
N VAL A 91 0.40 -4.05 -2.08
CA VAL A 91 -0.44 -5.14 -2.54
C VAL A 91 0.05 -5.56 -3.92
N TYR A 92 0.36 -6.85 -4.07
CA TYR A 92 0.83 -7.41 -5.31
C TYR A 92 -0.01 -8.63 -5.70
N ARG A 93 -0.32 -8.72 -6.99
CA ARG A 93 -1.01 -9.87 -7.60
C ARG A 93 -0.32 -10.19 -8.91
N GLU A 94 0.39 -11.32 -8.96
CA GLU A 94 1.17 -11.70 -10.14
C GLU A 94 0.28 -11.92 -11.36
N GLU A 95 -0.89 -12.53 -11.17
CA GLU A 95 -1.88 -12.75 -12.24
C GLU A 95 -2.29 -11.47 -12.99
N ALA A 96 -2.23 -10.30 -12.33
CA ALA A 96 -2.59 -9.03 -12.95
C ALA A 96 -1.59 -8.57 -14.02
N TYR A 97 -0.40 -9.14 -14.03
CA TYR A 97 0.68 -8.84 -14.96
C TYR A 97 0.90 -9.95 -16.01
N ARG A 98 0.16 -11.06 -15.90
CA ARG A 98 0.24 -12.18 -16.85
C ARG A 98 -0.70 -11.95 -18.03
N LYS A 99 -0.33 -12.51 -19.19
CA LYS A 99 -1.22 -12.53 -20.35
C LYS A 99 -2.29 -13.60 -20.16
N ASP A 100 -3.44 -13.40 -20.82
CA ASP A 100 -4.50 -14.38 -20.81
C ASP A 100 -3.98 -15.77 -21.21
N GLY A 101 -4.25 -16.77 -20.35
CA GLY A 101 -3.81 -18.16 -20.55
C GLY A 101 -2.50 -18.54 -19.85
N ASP A 102 -1.68 -17.59 -19.40
CA ASP A 102 -0.44 -17.87 -18.65
C ASP A 102 -0.68 -17.67 -17.14
N MET A 103 -1.39 -18.60 -16.54
CA MET A 103 -1.83 -18.53 -15.14
C MET A 103 -1.08 -19.51 -14.23
N LEU A 104 0.10 -19.99 -14.66
CA LEU A 104 0.95 -20.86 -13.87
C LEU A 104 2.25 -20.15 -13.50
N ASP A 105 2.76 -20.45 -12.32
CA ASP A 105 4.09 -20.01 -11.91
C ASP A 105 5.19 -20.92 -12.51
N GLU A 106 6.46 -20.61 -12.22
CA GLU A 106 7.61 -21.39 -12.70
C GLU A 106 7.61 -22.85 -12.22
N LYS A 107 6.82 -23.16 -11.18
CA LYS A 107 6.65 -24.52 -10.63
C LYS A 107 5.42 -25.23 -11.18
N GLY A 108 4.65 -24.57 -12.06
CA GLY A 108 3.41 -25.11 -12.61
C GLY A 108 2.21 -24.99 -11.66
N GLU A 109 2.31 -24.20 -10.60
CA GLU A 109 1.18 -23.96 -9.69
C GLU A 109 0.33 -22.78 -10.16
N SER A 110 -0.99 -22.85 -9.92
CA SER A 110 -1.92 -21.79 -10.31
C SER A 110 -1.62 -20.47 -9.59
N LEU A 111 -1.62 -19.38 -10.36
CA LEU A 111 -1.53 -18.01 -9.89
C LEU A 111 -2.90 -17.40 -9.58
N GLU A 112 -3.98 -18.10 -9.90
CA GLU A 112 -5.34 -17.59 -9.74
C GLU A 112 -5.62 -17.24 -8.28
N GLY A 113 -6.02 -15.99 -8.05
CA GLY A 113 -6.33 -15.48 -6.73
C GLY A 113 -5.14 -15.31 -5.81
N ARG A 114 -3.91 -15.67 -6.20
CA ARG A 114 -2.73 -15.41 -5.36
C ARG A 114 -2.48 -13.92 -5.23
N ALA A 115 -2.32 -13.48 -4.01
CA ALA A 115 -1.96 -12.10 -3.69
C ALA A 115 -0.90 -12.06 -2.58
N GLU A 116 -0.14 -11.00 -2.57
CA GLU A 116 0.89 -10.76 -1.57
C GLU A 116 0.67 -9.39 -0.93
N LEU A 117 0.74 -9.33 0.39
CA LEU A 117 0.90 -8.08 1.13
C LEU A 117 2.37 -7.98 1.53
N ILE A 118 3.10 -7.12 0.85
CA ILE A 118 4.54 -6.94 1.04
C ILE A 118 4.75 -5.77 2.01
N VAL A 119 5.25 -6.05 3.21
CA VAL A 119 5.66 -5.04 4.18
C VAL A 119 7.07 -4.59 3.82
N GLY A 120 7.18 -3.50 3.05
CA GLY A 120 8.46 -2.98 2.57
C GLY A 120 9.19 -2.11 3.58
N LYS A 121 8.45 -1.54 4.54
CA LYS A 121 8.99 -0.78 5.67
C LYS A 121 8.13 -0.99 6.90
N GLN A 122 8.78 -1.17 8.05
CA GLN A 122 8.13 -1.15 9.37
C GLN A 122 9.11 -0.59 10.40
N ARG A 123 8.75 0.53 11.03
CA ARG A 123 9.67 1.24 11.93
C ARG A 123 9.99 0.44 13.20
N ASN A 124 9.00 -0.28 13.73
CA ASN A 124 9.10 -0.99 15.02
C ASN A 124 8.89 -2.50 14.86
N GLY A 125 9.22 -3.08 13.70
CA GLY A 125 9.05 -4.51 13.45
C GLY A 125 9.76 -4.96 12.18
N PRO A 126 9.72 -6.26 11.88
CA PRO A 126 10.34 -6.81 10.68
C PRO A 126 9.55 -6.45 9.41
N THR A 127 10.25 -6.42 8.30
CA THR A 127 9.65 -6.44 6.96
C THR A 127 9.40 -7.90 6.55
N GLY A 128 8.55 -8.12 5.55
CA GLY A 128 8.25 -9.46 5.07
C GLY A 128 7.05 -9.48 4.12
N THR A 129 6.64 -10.67 3.75
CA THR A 129 5.51 -10.87 2.83
C THR A 129 4.48 -11.79 3.46
N VAL A 130 3.23 -11.38 3.43
CA VAL A 130 2.08 -12.18 3.85
C VAL A 130 1.35 -12.65 2.59
N GLN A 131 1.15 -13.97 2.47
CA GLN A 131 0.39 -14.54 1.38
C GLN A 131 -1.10 -14.40 1.64
N LEU A 132 -1.82 -13.93 0.64
CA LEU A 132 -3.27 -13.72 0.68
C LEU A 132 -3.93 -14.42 -0.51
N TYR A 133 -5.24 -14.62 -0.41
CA TYR A 133 -6.09 -15.00 -1.52
C TYR A 133 -7.01 -13.83 -1.90
N PHE A 134 -7.16 -13.57 -3.20
CA PHE A 134 -8.02 -12.53 -3.72
C PHE A 134 -9.20 -13.14 -4.49
N HIS A 135 -10.39 -12.98 -3.94
CA HIS A 135 -11.64 -13.38 -4.56
C HIS A 135 -12.10 -12.33 -5.57
N LYS A 136 -11.80 -12.54 -6.85
CA LYS A 136 -12.13 -11.59 -7.94
C LYS A 136 -13.61 -11.16 -7.97
N PRO A 137 -14.59 -12.08 -7.88
CA PRO A 137 -16.01 -11.71 -7.97
C PRO A 137 -16.47 -10.76 -6.88
N TYR A 138 -15.80 -10.78 -5.72
CA TYR A 138 -16.17 -10.00 -4.54
C TYR A 138 -15.19 -8.87 -4.24
N THR A 139 -14.09 -8.78 -4.99
CA THR A 139 -12.99 -7.84 -4.72
C THR A 139 -12.51 -7.94 -3.26
N LEU A 140 -12.42 -9.17 -2.75
CA LEU A 140 -12.15 -9.46 -1.34
C LEU A 140 -10.78 -10.14 -1.19
N PHE A 141 -9.97 -9.64 -0.25
CA PHE A 141 -8.76 -10.31 0.19
C PHE A 141 -9.03 -11.14 1.44
N GLU A 142 -8.51 -12.35 1.47
CA GLU A 142 -8.55 -13.23 2.63
C GLU A 142 -7.15 -13.72 2.99
N SER A 143 -6.94 -14.01 4.26
CA SER A 143 -5.72 -14.68 4.70
C SER A 143 -5.73 -16.12 4.19
N LEU A 144 -4.60 -16.56 3.63
CA LEU A 144 -4.41 -18.00 3.43
C LEU A 144 -4.33 -18.64 4.82
N ALA A 145 -5.22 -19.58 5.11
CA ALA A 145 -5.11 -20.39 6.31
C ALA A 145 -3.73 -21.07 6.32
N PRO A 146 -3.04 -21.13 7.48
CA PRO A 146 -1.83 -21.94 7.59
C PRO A 146 -2.20 -23.35 7.11
N ARG A 147 -1.46 -23.90 6.13
CA ARG A 147 -1.57 -25.34 5.86
C ARG A 147 -1.21 -26.03 7.16
N GLU A 148 -2.18 -26.68 7.79
CA GLU A 148 -1.88 -27.63 8.85
C GLU A 148 -0.87 -28.61 8.25
N SER A 149 0.37 -28.53 8.71
CA SER A 149 1.35 -29.55 8.42
C SER A 149 0.84 -30.82 9.09
N GLY A 150 0.11 -31.62 8.31
CA GLY A 150 -0.31 -32.96 8.74
C GLY A 150 0.92 -33.74 9.17
N ASN A 151 0.90 -34.16 10.39
CA ASN A 151 1.79 -35.14 10.99
C ASN A 151 1.69 -36.46 10.24
#